data_e4ac2cdf1de0d471426e966b4ea89d81
#
_entry.id   e4ac2cdf1de0d471426e966b4ea89d81
#
_cell.length_a   1.000
_cell.length_b   1.000
_cell.length_c   1.000
_cell.angle_alpha   90.00
_cell.angle_beta   90.00
_cell.angle_gamma   90.00
#
_symmetry.space_group_name_H-M   'P 1'
#
loop_
_entity.id
_entity.type
_entity.pdbx_description
1 polymer ?
#
loop_
_entity_poly.entity_id
_entity_poly.type
_entity_poly.pdbx_seq_one_letter_code
_entity_poly.pdbx_strand_id
1 'polypeptide(L)'
;MKRITIKNYKVPIRYVPTTLTKRDTVKQKQYIDRSRKSYLHGKYYLRPKIKSFTSKKSSHVANATKLYGVPNMKPTMALAKATKCKRWALNKIINKGRGAYYSSGSRPNQSPDSWGYARLGSALTGGPSSRIDYHILEKGCSVNSKALRLANKTRKNMSII
;
A
#
# COMPACT_ATOMS: atom_id res chain seq x y z
N MET A 1 -5.17 -16.07 1.45
CA MET A 1 -5.63 -15.01 0.51
C MET A 1 -5.75 -15.60 -0.90
N LYS A 2 -6.92 -15.43 -1.55
CA LYS A 2 -7.12 -15.91 -2.93
C LYS A 2 -6.21 -15.16 -3.91
N ARG A 3 -5.60 -15.88 -4.84
CA ARG A 3 -4.68 -15.36 -5.87
C ARG A 3 -5.14 -15.76 -7.26
N ILE A 4 -4.81 -14.94 -8.25
CA ILE A 4 -5.09 -15.18 -9.66
C ILE A 4 -3.78 -15.23 -10.45
N THR A 5 -3.71 -16.08 -11.44
CA THR A 5 -2.52 -16.24 -12.30
C THR A 5 -2.55 -15.24 -13.45
N ILE A 6 -1.43 -14.56 -13.65
CA ILE A 6 -1.12 -13.74 -14.82
C ILE A 6 0.14 -14.32 -15.44
N LYS A 7 0.00 -14.98 -16.60
CA LYS A 7 1.13 -15.72 -17.23
C LYS A 7 1.77 -16.69 -16.25
N ASN A 8 3.04 -16.49 -15.89
CA ASN A 8 3.86 -17.35 -15.04
C ASN A 8 3.95 -16.92 -13.57
N TYR A 9 3.15 -15.93 -13.13
CA TYR A 9 3.15 -15.46 -11.75
C TYR A 9 1.73 -15.24 -11.20
N LYS A 10 1.62 -15.16 -9.89
CA LYS A 10 0.33 -15.00 -9.19
C LYS A 10 0.26 -13.65 -8.47
N VAL A 11 -0.87 -12.98 -8.59
CA VAL A 11 -1.20 -11.75 -7.85
C VAL A 11 -2.43 -11.96 -6.96
N PRO A 12 -2.62 -11.12 -5.92
CA PRO A 12 -3.87 -11.15 -5.16
C PRO A 12 -5.09 -10.93 -6.06
N ILE A 13 -6.18 -11.68 -5.82
CA ILE A 13 -7.40 -11.56 -6.65
C ILE A 13 -7.94 -10.13 -6.68
N ARG A 14 -7.74 -9.35 -5.62
CA ARG A 14 -8.14 -7.94 -5.58
C ARG A 14 -7.46 -7.05 -6.62
N TYR A 15 -6.36 -7.50 -7.24
CA TYR A 15 -5.69 -6.78 -8.34
C TYR A 15 -6.42 -6.98 -9.67
N VAL A 16 -7.13 -8.10 -9.80
CA VAL A 16 -8.00 -8.41 -10.94
C VAL A 16 -9.36 -8.86 -10.38
N PRO A 17 -10.19 -7.92 -9.89
CA PRO A 17 -11.46 -8.25 -9.26
C PRO A 17 -12.40 -9.00 -10.20
N THR A 18 -13.19 -9.92 -9.65
CA THR A 18 -14.20 -10.68 -10.40
C THR A 18 -15.36 -9.83 -10.93
N THR A 19 -15.50 -8.61 -10.41
CA THR A 19 -16.51 -7.63 -10.84
C THR A 19 -16.16 -6.93 -12.16
N LEU A 20 -14.96 -7.13 -12.69
CA LEU A 20 -14.58 -6.58 -14.00
C LEU A 20 -15.29 -7.30 -15.13
N THR A 21 -15.60 -6.57 -16.21
CA THR A 21 -16.01 -7.20 -17.47
C THR A 21 -14.90 -8.11 -18.00
N LYS A 22 -15.24 -9.09 -18.83
CA LYS A 22 -14.24 -9.97 -19.48
C LYS A 22 -13.15 -9.18 -20.19
N ARG A 23 -13.54 -8.14 -20.95
CA ARG A 23 -12.61 -7.25 -21.67
C ARG A 23 -11.66 -6.52 -20.71
N ASP A 24 -12.18 -5.97 -19.63
CA ASP A 24 -11.40 -5.21 -18.66
C ASP A 24 -10.52 -6.11 -17.79
N THR A 25 -10.94 -7.35 -17.54
CA THR A 25 -10.09 -8.37 -16.91
C THR A 25 -8.83 -8.63 -17.72
N VAL A 26 -8.96 -8.80 -19.04
CA VAL A 26 -7.81 -8.98 -19.95
C VAL A 26 -6.90 -7.75 -19.92
N LYS A 27 -7.48 -6.54 -20.06
CA LYS A 27 -6.73 -5.28 -20.01
C LYS A 27 -5.94 -5.13 -18.70
N GLN A 28 -6.60 -5.36 -17.55
CA GLN A 28 -5.96 -5.22 -16.25
C GLN A 28 -4.78 -6.17 -16.10
N LYS A 29 -4.92 -7.42 -16.54
CA LYS A 29 -3.81 -8.38 -16.55
C LYS A 29 -2.65 -7.91 -17.43
N GLN A 30 -2.94 -7.42 -18.63
CA GLN A 30 -1.94 -6.88 -19.57
C GLN A 30 -1.22 -5.66 -18.99
N TYR A 31 -1.95 -4.73 -18.35
CA TYR A 31 -1.38 -3.53 -17.74
C TYR A 31 -0.45 -3.88 -16.56
N ILE A 32 -0.84 -4.83 -15.72
CA ILE A 32 0.02 -5.31 -14.63
C ILE A 32 1.30 -5.94 -15.19
N ASP A 33 1.18 -6.81 -16.19
CA ASP A 33 2.33 -7.47 -16.83
C ASP A 33 3.28 -6.44 -17.45
N ARG A 34 2.76 -5.48 -18.19
CA ARG A 34 3.54 -4.40 -18.79
C ARG A 34 4.24 -3.55 -17.72
N SER A 35 3.53 -3.19 -16.66
CA SER A 35 4.10 -2.43 -15.54
C SER A 35 5.29 -3.15 -14.91
N ARG A 36 5.14 -4.45 -14.64
CA ARG A 36 6.21 -5.28 -14.05
C ARG A 36 7.43 -5.37 -14.96
N LYS A 37 7.21 -5.65 -16.24
CA LYS A 37 8.30 -5.71 -17.24
C LYS A 37 9.04 -4.39 -17.38
N SER A 38 8.30 -3.28 -17.49
CA SER A 38 8.88 -1.95 -17.58
C SER A 38 9.76 -1.63 -16.35
N TYR A 39 9.27 -1.97 -15.16
CA TYR A 39 9.99 -1.73 -13.91
C TYR A 39 11.32 -2.47 -13.83
N LEU A 40 11.39 -3.71 -14.36
CA LEU A 40 12.64 -4.48 -14.44
C LEU A 40 13.71 -3.78 -15.30
N HIS A 41 13.29 -2.94 -16.24
CA HIS A 41 14.17 -2.12 -17.09
C HIS A 41 14.30 -0.67 -16.62
N GLY A 42 13.97 -0.38 -15.36
CA GLY A 42 14.04 0.96 -14.79
C GLY A 42 13.01 1.95 -15.33
N LYS A 43 11.93 1.47 -15.97
CA LYS A 43 10.88 2.31 -16.55
C LYS A 43 9.61 2.24 -15.71
N TYR A 44 8.94 3.38 -15.56
CA TYR A 44 7.72 3.53 -14.75
C TYR A 44 6.49 3.62 -15.65
N TYR A 45 5.71 2.54 -15.70
CA TYR A 45 4.49 2.49 -16.51
C TYR A 45 3.25 2.75 -15.64
N LEU A 46 2.59 3.89 -15.89
CA LEU A 46 1.31 4.22 -15.27
C LEU A 46 0.19 3.47 -15.99
N ARG A 47 -0.54 2.66 -15.24
CA ARG A 47 -1.63 1.86 -15.81
C ARG A 47 -2.85 2.73 -16.10
N PRO A 48 -3.45 2.61 -17.31
CA PRO A 48 -4.67 3.32 -17.66
C PRO A 48 -5.87 2.90 -16.78
N LYS A 49 -6.88 3.75 -16.73
CA LYS A 49 -8.13 3.47 -16.02
C LYS A 49 -8.89 2.31 -16.65
N ILE A 50 -9.47 1.48 -15.80
CA ILE A 50 -10.40 0.39 -16.13
C ILE A 50 -11.82 0.91 -15.95
N LYS A 51 -12.61 0.93 -17.03
CA LYS A 51 -13.95 1.55 -17.05
C LYS A 51 -14.97 0.83 -16.17
N SER A 52 -14.92 -0.50 -16.12
CA SER A 52 -15.88 -1.33 -15.34
C SER A 52 -15.56 -1.40 -13.85
N PHE A 53 -14.58 -0.63 -13.35
CA PHE A 53 -14.21 -0.62 -11.94
C PHE A 53 -14.34 0.77 -11.32
N THR A 54 -15.10 0.85 -10.24
CA THR A 54 -15.20 2.06 -9.41
C THR A 54 -14.30 1.91 -8.20
N SER A 55 -13.30 2.79 -8.09
CA SER A 55 -12.39 2.82 -6.94
C SER A 55 -13.11 3.29 -5.69
N LYS A 56 -12.89 2.60 -4.58
CA LYS A 56 -13.27 3.08 -3.24
C LYS A 56 -12.08 3.71 -2.54
N LYS A 57 -12.33 4.69 -1.69
CA LYS A 57 -11.29 5.26 -0.81
C LYS A 57 -10.69 4.16 0.07
N SER A 58 -9.39 4.22 0.30
CA SER A 58 -8.70 3.27 1.17
C SER A 58 -9.18 3.39 2.62
N SER A 59 -9.66 2.30 3.19
CA SER A 59 -9.99 2.24 4.62
C SER A 59 -8.76 2.48 5.50
N HIS A 60 -7.58 2.07 5.05
CA HIS A 60 -6.32 2.32 5.77
C HIS A 60 -6.02 3.81 5.90
N VAL A 61 -6.22 4.58 4.82
CA VAL A 61 -6.05 6.04 4.84
C VAL A 61 -7.11 6.67 5.74
N ALA A 62 -8.37 6.29 5.60
CA ALA A 62 -9.45 6.82 6.42
C ALA A 62 -9.22 6.55 7.92
N ASN A 63 -8.83 5.34 8.28
CA ASN A 63 -8.54 4.98 9.67
C ASN A 63 -7.34 5.76 10.22
N ALA A 64 -6.28 5.92 9.44
CA ALA A 64 -5.10 6.65 9.87
C ALA A 64 -5.38 8.16 10.04
N THR A 65 -6.08 8.77 9.09
CA THR A 65 -6.44 10.19 9.19
C THR A 65 -7.31 10.46 10.41
N LYS A 66 -8.26 9.58 10.71
CA LYS A 66 -9.08 9.66 11.92
C LYS A 66 -8.26 9.46 13.19
N LEU A 67 -7.38 8.46 13.22
CA LEU A 67 -6.59 8.11 14.40
C LEU A 67 -5.61 9.21 14.81
N TYR A 68 -5.02 9.90 13.85
CA TYR A 68 -3.99 10.93 14.07
C TYR A 68 -4.51 12.35 13.91
N GLY A 69 -5.78 12.53 13.55
CA GLY A 69 -6.37 13.87 13.39
C GLY A 69 -5.73 14.68 12.26
N VAL A 70 -5.37 14.04 11.15
CA VAL A 70 -4.70 14.67 10.00
C VAL A 70 -5.55 14.53 8.74
N PRO A 71 -5.45 15.47 7.78
CA PRO A 71 -6.31 15.47 6.59
C PRO A 71 -5.94 14.38 5.55
N ASN A 72 -4.69 13.92 5.54
CA ASN A 72 -4.18 12.97 4.56
C ASN A 72 -2.89 12.30 5.05
N MET A 73 -2.34 11.38 4.23
CA MET A 73 -1.11 10.64 4.51
C MET A 73 0.14 11.24 3.82
N LYS A 74 0.10 12.50 3.40
CA LYS A 74 1.31 13.15 2.91
C LYS A 74 2.35 13.28 4.02
N PRO A 75 3.64 13.04 3.76
CA PRO A 75 4.70 13.01 4.78
C PRO A 75 5.13 14.43 5.20
N THR A 76 4.20 15.18 5.73
CA THR A 76 4.37 16.54 6.24
C THR A 76 4.94 16.55 7.66
N MET A 77 5.39 17.72 8.12
CA MET A 77 5.77 17.89 9.53
C MET A 77 4.60 17.67 10.48
N ALA A 78 3.37 18.06 10.07
CA ALA A 78 2.17 17.80 10.84
C ALA A 78 1.92 16.31 11.08
N LEU A 79 2.05 15.48 10.02
CA LEU A 79 1.94 14.02 10.14
C LEU A 79 3.07 13.44 11.01
N ALA A 80 4.30 13.89 10.82
CA ALA A 80 5.44 13.45 11.62
C ALA A 80 5.24 13.74 13.11
N LYS A 81 4.76 14.94 13.45
CA LYS A 81 4.44 15.33 14.83
C LYS A 81 3.29 14.48 15.40
N ALA A 82 2.19 14.33 14.66
CA ALA A 82 1.03 13.57 15.09
C ALA A 82 1.35 12.09 15.35
N THR A 83 2.19 11.48 14.52
CA THR A 83 2.57 10.07 14.63
C THR A 83 3.77 9.83 15.54
N LYS A 84 4.51 10.87 15.91
CA LYS A 84 5.83 10.80 16.55
C LYS A 84 6.82 9.93 15.75
N CYS A 85 6.74 10.03 14.42
CA CYS A 85 7.63 9.36 13.49
C CYS A 85 8.39 10.38 12.64
N LYS A 86 9.64 10.11 12.36
CA LYS A 86 10.47 10.95 11.51
C LYS A 86 9.96 10.94 10.06
N ARG A 87 10.03 12.08 9.38
CA ARG A 87 9.56 12.20 7.99
C ARG A 87 10.22 11.21 7.05
N TRP A 88 11.50 10.91 7.23
CA TRP A 88 12.19 9.92 6.39
C TRP A 88 11.56 8.53 6.46
N ALA A 89 11.09 8.11 7.64
CA ALA A 89 10.44 6.82 7.81
C ALA A 89 9.08 6.78 7.10
N LEU A 90 8.28 7.84 7.22
CA LEU A 90 7.02 8.01 6.51
C LEU A 90 7.24 7.96 4.99
N ASN A 91 8.21 8.72 4.47
CA ASN A 91 8.60 8.72 3.07
C ASN A 91 9.06 7.35 2.59
N LYS A 92 9.85 6.63 3.39
CA LYS A 92 10.38 5.31 3.03
C LYS A 92 9.24 4.29 2.85
N ILE A 93 8.24 4.30 3.73
CA ILE A 93 7.06 3.43 3.60
C ILE A 93 6.24 3.78 2.36
N ILE A 94 6.01 5.07 2.10
CA ILE A 94 5.31 5.54 0.88
C ILE A 94 6.06 5.08 -0.37
N ASN A 95 7.37 5.25 -0.42
CA ASN A 95 8.18 4.85 -1.56
C ASN A 95 8.19 3.34 -1.79
N LYS A 96 8.15 2.54 -0.73
CA LYS A 96 7.94 1.08 -0.86
C LYS A 96 6.58 0.75 -1.47
N GLY A 97 5.54 1.49 -1.12
CA GLY A 97 4.22 1.35 -1.74
C GLY A 97 4.21 1.75 -3.22
N ARG A 98 4.88 2.85 -3.57
CA ARG A 98 5.07 3.27 -4.98
C ARG A 98 5.83 2.20 -5.77
N GLY A 99 6.91 1.68 -5.24
CA GLY A 99 7.66 0.59 -5.86
C GLY A 99 6.82 -0.66 -6.07
N ALA A 100 6.02 -1.06 -5.09
CA ALA A 100 5.11 -2.19 -5.17
C ALA A 100 4.02 -2.00 -6.25
N TYR A 101 3.52 -0.78 -6.44
CA TYR A 101 2.60 -0.47 -7.54
C TYR A 101 3.18 -0.88 -8.89
N TYR A 102 4.44 -0.55 -9.15
CA TYR A 102 5.09 -0.87 -10.43
C TYR A 102 5.54 -2.33 -10.52
N SER A 103 6.17 -2.86 -9.48
CA SER A 103 6.80 -4.19 -9.49
C SER A 103 5.85 -5.35 -9.27
N SER A 104 4.76 -5.13 -8.54
CA SER A 104 3.84 -6.21 -8.12
C SER A 104 2.42 -6.04 -8.64
N GLY A 105 2.02 -4.82 -8.93
CA GLY A 105 0.68 -4.46 -9.33
C GLY A 105 -0.11 -3.80 -8.19
N SER A 106 -1.36 -3.50 -8.48
CA SER A 106 -2.31 -2.89 -7.55
C SER A 106 -3.75 -3.23 -7.95
N ARG A 107 -4.71 -2.86 -7.13
CA ARG A 107 -6.11 -2.78 -7.58
C ARG A 107 -6.22 -1.87 -8.81
N PRO A 108 -7.24 -2.04 -9.66
CA PRO A 108 -7.48 -1.13 -10.77
C PRO A 108 -7.65 0.32 -10.29
N ASN A 109 -7.36 1.26 -11.17
CA ASN A 109 -7.59 2.70 -10.95
C ASN A 109 -6.87 3.29 -9.74
N GLN A 110 -5.75 2.70 -9.33
CA GLN A 110 -4.84 3.26 -8.35
C GLN A 110 -3.70 4.03 -9.03
N SER A 111 -3.07 4.92 -8.28
CA SER A 111 -1.80 5.56 -8.64
C SER A 111 -0.67 5.06 -7.74
N PRO A 112 0.60 5.27 -8.09
CA PRO A 112 1.71 4.97 -7.20
C PRO A 112 1.56 5.67 -5.84
N ASP A 113 1.14 6.93 -5.84
CA ASP A 113 0.94 7.71 -4.62
C ASP A 113 -0.20 7.18 -3.76
N SER A 114 -1.38 6.92 -4.36
CA SER A 114 -2.50 6.37 -3.60
C SER A 114 -2.16 5.02 -2.97
N TRP A 115 -1.38 4.19 -3.68
CA TRP A 115 -0.90 2.91 -3.17
C TRP A 115 0.12 3.08 -2.04
N GLY A 116 1.01 4.07 -2.16
CA GLY A 116 1.97 4.46 -1.12
C GLY A 116 1.29 4.99 0.14
N TYR A 117 0.29 5.86 0.00
CA TYR A 117 -0.47 6.40 1.13
C TYR A 117 -1.31 5.32 1.83
N ALA A 118 -1.91 4.40 1.10
CA ALA A 118 -2.61 3.26 1.67
C ALA A 118 -1.67 2.35 2.47
N ARG A 119 -0.46 2.10 1.98
CA ARG A 119 0.58 1.36 2.70
C ARG A 119 0.97 2.07 3.99
N LEU A 120 1.22 3.37 3.94
CA LEU A 120 1.53 4.17 5.12
C LEU A 120 0.38 4.14 6.14
N GLY A 121 -0.85 4.36 5.69
CA GLY A 121 -2.03 4.29 6.56
C GLY A 121 -2.15 2.94 7.27
N SER A 122 -1.95 1.84 6.56
CA SER A 122 -1.91 0.49 7.13
C SER A 122 -0.76 0.32 8.15
N ALA A 123 0.43 0.83 7.84
CA ALA A 123 1.58 0.74 8.74
C ALA A 123 1.35 1.52 10.05
N LEU A 124 0.76 2.70 9.97
CA LEU A 124 0.52 3.59 11.12
C LEU A 124 -0.65 3.15 12.02
N THR A 125 -1.51 2.27 11.55
CA THR A 125 -2.71 1.81 12.27
C THR A 125 -2.66 0.35 12.74
N GLY A 126 -1.49 -0.28 12.68
CA GLY A 126 -1.35 -1.69 13.05
C GLY A 126 -1.93 -2.66 12.04
N GLY A 127 -2.17 -2.22 10.80
CA GLY A 127 -2.59 -3.07 9.69
C GLY A 127 -1.47 -3.98 9.18
N PRO A 128 -1.71 -4.76 8.10
CA PRO A 128 -0.73 -5.72 7.57
C PRO A 128 0.64 -5.12 7.26
N SER A 129 0.70 -3.88 6.77
CA SER A 129 1.96 -3.19 6.45
C SER A 129 2.79 -2.86 7.69
N SER A 130 2.19 -2.73 8.87
CA SER A 130 2.92 -2.48 10.13
C SER A 130 3.88 -3.61 10.47
N ARG A 131 3.56 -4.83 10.06
CA ARG A 131 4.43 -6.00 10.23
C ARG A 131 5.54 -6.02 9.18
N ILE A 132 5.18 -5.79 7.92
CA ILE A 132 6.13 -5.81 6.80
C ILE A 132 7.18 -4.71 6.95
N ASP A 133 6.74 -3.52 7.36
CA ASP A 133 7.57 -2.31 7.50
C ASP A 133 7.97 -2.03 8.95
N TYR A 134 7.84 -3.02 9.83
CA TYR A 134 8.15 -2.89 11.26
C TYR A 134 9.52 -2.28 11.53
N HIS A 135 10.54 -2.75 10.83
CA HIS A 135 11.91 -2.25 10.97
C HIS A 135 12.08 -0.76 10.64
N ILE A 136 11.21 -0.21 9.79
CA ILE A 136 11.20 1.23 9.48
C ILE A 136 10.54 2.00 10.62
N LEU A 137 9.42 1.50 11.14
CA LEU A 137 8.71 2.10 12.27
C LEU A 137 9.58 2.08 13.53
N GLU A 138 10.25 0.97 13.79
CA GLU A 138 11.14 0.81 14.96
C GLU A 138 12.28 1.82 14.96
N LYS A 139 12.93 2.05 13.81
CA LYS A 139 14.02 3.01 13.67
C LYS A 139 13.56 4.46 13.57
N GLY A 140 12.39 4.70 13.01
CA GLY A 140 11.93 6.04 12.65
C GLY A 140 10.90 6.64 13.59
N CYS A 141 10.25 5.85 14.44
CA CYS A 141 9.23 6.33 15.38
C CYS A 141 9.75 6.31 16.82
N SER A 142 9.27 7.26 17.63
CA SER A 142 9.57 7.25 19.06
C SER A 142 9.01 6.00 19.75
N VAL A 143 9.68 5.52 20.80
CA VAL A 143 9.26 4.33 21.56
C VAL A 143 7.84 4.45 22.14
N ASN A 144 7.39 5.66 22.42
CA ASN A 144 6.04 5.96 22.90
C ASN A 144 5.05 6.33 21.80
N SER A 145 5.41 6.18 20.54
CA SER A 145 4.49 6.44 19.43
C SER A 145 3.36 5.42 19.38
N LYS A 146 2.16 5.88 19.06
CA LYS A 146 1.00 5.00 18.87
C LYS A 146 1.24 4.02 17.71
N ALA A 147 1.89 4.48 16.63
CA ALA A 147 2.21 3.65 15.48
C ALA A 147 3.09 2.45 15.85
N LEU A 148 4.17 2.66 16.61
CA LEU A 148 5.05 1.58 17.03
C LEU A 148 4.37 0.63 18.02
N ARG A 149 3.56 1.15 18.95
CA ARG A 149 2.76 0.31 19.87
C ARG A 149 1.81 -0.63 19.11
N LEU A 150 1.09 -0.10 18.12
CA LEU A 150 0.17 -0.89 17.30
C LEU A 150 0.91 -1.92 16.46
N ALA A 151 2.06 -1.56 15.88
CA ALA A 151 2.91 -2.47 15.13
C ALA A 151 3.44 -3.62 16.01
N ASN A 152 3.87 -3.32 17.25
CA ASN A 152 4.28 -4.31 18.22
C ASN A 152 3.16 -5.29 18.58
N LYS A 153 1.94 -4.78 18.78
CA LYS A 153 0.75 -5.61 19.06
C LYS A 153 0.46 -6.56 17.89
N THR A 154 0.47 -6.05 16.66
CA THR A 154 0.22 -6.84 15.45
C THR A 154 1.28 -7.94 15.28
N ARG A 155 2.54 -7.61 15.53
CA ARG A 155 3.65 -8.56 15.44
C ARG A 155 3.53 -9.69 16.46
N LYS A 156 3.19 -9.37 17.72
CA LYS A 156 3.00 -10.36 18.80
C LYS A 156 1.84 -11.30 18.53
N ASN A 157 0.69 -10.78 18.08
CA ASN A 157 -0.51 -11.58 17.81
C ASN A 157 -0.29 -12.65 16.71
N MET A 158 0.72 -12.52 15.89
CA MET A 158 1.05 -13.51 14.85
C MET A 158 2.13 -14.51 15.25
N SER A 159 2.80 -14.28 16.38
CA SER A 159 3.78 -15.25 16.94
C SER A 159 3.11 -16.36 17.77
N ILE A 160 1.78 -16.33 17.90
CA ILE A 160 0.99 -17.25 18.73
C ILE A 160 0.21 -18.27 17.86
N ILE A 161 0.40 -18.28 16.52
CA ILE A 161 -0.29 -19.23 15.61
C ILE A 161 0.73 -20.26 15.10
#